data_090fc65f78a54da4d79953a66a8179db
#
_entry.id   090fc65f78a54da4d79953a66a8179db
#
_cell.length_a   1.000
_cell.length_b   1.000
_cell.length_c   1.000
_cell.angle_alpha   90.00
_cell.angle_beta   90.00
_cell.angle_gamma   90.00
#
_symmetry.space_group_name_H-M   'P 1'
#
loop_
_entity.id
_entity.type
_entity.pdbx_description
1 polymer ?
#
loop_
_entity_poly.entity_id
_entity_poly.type
_entity_poly.pdbx_seq_one_letter_code
_entity_poly.pdbx_strand_id
1 'polypeptide(L)'
;MPIQASESPVVPRVLTIAGSDPSGGAGIQADLKTFLALHTYGLSVITSLTAQNTMGVTSIHTPPAAFVKQQFDTVTEDIDINAIKIGMLSNASVVSQVAELLKEWRQANSGPVVLDTVMVATSGALLLEHDAVRVIKEELLKYASIITPNISEAVHLLKETQFASVVPTSSPTLSDLQSMAKALGELGAKNVLVKGGHAAMPLSSIRSELLAKGVDVFDEALDSEVQAYDRERNASILLRSECNTTLSKLAFA
;
A
#
# COMPACT_ATOMS: atom_id res chain seq x y z
N MET A 1 43.28 -3.34 -26.11
CA MET A 1 41.93 -3.90 -25.79
C MET A 1 40.99 -2.74 -25.74
N PRO A 2 39.88 -2.70 -26.48
CA PRO A 2 38.89 -1.65 -26.33
C PRO A 2 38.22 -1.80 -24.96
N ILE A 3 38.16 -0.72 -24.20
CA ILE A 3 37.42 -0.61 -22.95
C ILE A 3 35.95 -0.74 -23.34
N GLN A 4 35.29 -1.87 -23.02
CA GLN A 4 33.86 -1.97 -23.11
C GLN A 4 33.28 -0.93 -22.17
N ALA A 5 32.58 0.07 -22.73
CA ALA A 5 31.79 0.99 -21.94
C ALA A 5 30.75 0.13 -21.18
N SER A 6 30.86 0.06 -19.85
CA SER A 6 29.84 -0.52 -19.02
C SER A 6 28.57 0.31 -19.25
N GLU A 7 27.49 -0.33 -19.69
CA GLU A 7 26.20 0.35 -19.73
C GLU A 7 25.92 0.90 -18.34
N SER A 8 25.70 2.20 -18.27
CA SER A 8 25.32 2.84 -17.01
C SER A 8 24.04 2.20 -16.51
N PRO A 9 23.94 1.82 -15.23
CA PRO A 9 22.72 1.21 -14.70
C PRO A 9 21.53 2.13 -14.94
N VAL A 10 20.50 1.61 -15.57
CA VAL A 10 19.26 2.36 -15.81
C VAL A 10 18.62 2.61 -14.46
N VAL A 11 18.50 3.87 -14.06
CA VAL A 11 17.82 4.26 -12.82
C VAL A 11 16.30 4.05 -12.98
N PRO A 12 15.66 3.21 -12.16
CA PRO A 12 14.21 3.01 -12.23
C PRO A 12 13.45 4.31 -11.94
N ARG A 13 12.40 4.57 -12.70
CA ARG A 13 11.53 5.74 -12.56
C ARG A 13 10.22 5.32 -11.91
N VAL A 14 9.95 5.84 -10.73
CA VAL A 14 8.81 5.45 -9.90
C VAL A 14 7.92 6.66 -9.66
N LEU A 15 6.65 6.53 -10.00
CA LEU A 15 5.65 7.57 -9.81
C LEU A 15 4.85 7.32 -8.54
N THR A 16 4.75 8.33 -7.65
CA THR A 16 3.74 8.34 -6.60
C THR A 16 2.52 9.17 -7.03
N ILE A 17 1.32 8.63 -6.84
CA ILE A 17 0.04 9.32 -7.00
C ILE A 17 -0.59 9.41 -5.61
N ALA A 18 -0.45 10.55 -4.95
CA ALA A 18 -0.85 10.67 -3.55
C ALA A 18 -1.05 12.12 -3.11
N GLY A 19 -1.57 12.30 -1.90
CA GLY A 19 -1.64 13.60 -1.24
C GLY A 19 -0.26 14.09 -0.78
N SER A 20 -0.17 15.40 -0.58
CA SER A 20 1.02 16.08 -0.04
C SER A 20 0.90 16.22 1.47
N ASP A 21 1.98 15.89 2.19
CA ASP A 21 2.16 16.18 3.62
C ASP A 21 3.28 17.20 3.80
N PRO A 22 2.96 18.48 4.13
CA PRO A 22 3.98 19.53 4.30
C PRO A 22 4.94 19.27 5.46
N SER A 23 4.58 18.42 6.44
CA SER A 23 5.49 18.02 7.52
C SER A 23 6.56 17.02 7.05
N GLY A 24 6.35 16.40 5.90
CA GLY A 24 7.32 15.52 5.25
C GLY A 24 7.40 14.09 5.80
N GLY A 25 6.48 13.71 6.71
CA GLY A 25 6.43 12.40 7.35
C GLY A 25 5.58 11.35 6.61
N ALA A 26 4.72 11.81 5.70
CA ALA A 26 3.81 10.97 4.94
C ALA A 26 3.67 11.49 3.50
N GLY A 27 2.68 10.96 2.75
CA GLY A 27 2.33 11.42 1.42
C GLY A 27 3.49 11.38 0.42
N ILE A 28 3.40 12.21 -0.63
CA ILE A 28 4.43 12.27 -1.68
C ILE A 28 5.81 12.58 -1.14
N GLN A 29 5.92 13.35 -0.05
CA GLN A 29 7.21 13.72 0.53
C GLN A 29 7.93 12.51 1.14
N ALA A 30 7.23 11.64 1.85
CA ALA A 30 7.79 10.40 2.37
C ALA A 30 8.11 9.42 1.22
N ASP A 31 7.23 9.32 0.22
CA ASP A 31 7.43 8.47 -0.94
C ASP A 31 8.70 8.88 -1.72
N LEU A 32 8.86 10.17 -2.03
CA LEU A 32 10.03 10.66 -2.77
C LEU A 32 11.34 10.49 -2.01
N LYS A 33 11.32 10.67 -0.67
CA LYS A 33 12.49 10.37 0.19
C LYS A 33 12.85 8.89 0.14
N THR A 34 11.85 8.01 0.18
CA THR A 34 12.03 6.55 0.10
C THR A 34 12.58 6.16 -1.27
N PHE A 35 12.03 6.70 -2.36
CA PHE A 35 12.52 6.45 -3.71
C PHE A 35 13.98 6.86 -3.85
N LEU A 36 14.34 8.05 -3.35
CA LEU A 36 15.73 8.53 -3.38
C LEU A 36 16.65 7.60 -2.58
N ALA A 37 16.24 7.17 -1.37
CA ALA A 37 17.02 6.26 -0.54
C ALA A 37 17.22 4.88 -1.18
N LEU A 38 16.30 4.46 -2.05
CA LEU A 38 16.37 3.21 -2.81
C LEU A 38 16.99 3.39 -4.21
N HIS A 39 17.68 4.53 -4.46
CA HIS A 39 18.34 4.81 -5.73
C HIS A 39 17.40 4.78 -6.95
N THR A 40 16.16 5.24 -6.78
CA THR A 40 15.19 5.37 -7.88
C THR A 40 14.92 6.85 -8.16
N TYR A 41 14.54 7.16 -9.40
CA TYR A 41 14.11 8.51 -9.78
C TYR A 41 12.62 8.65 -9.44
N GLY A 42 12.32 9.48 -8.45
CA GLY A 42 10.95 9.69 -7.95
C GLY A 42 10.21 10.78 -8.72
N LEU A 43 8.99 10.47 -9.13
CA LEU A 43 8.05 11.36 -9.79
C LEU A 43 6.79 11.48 -8.95
N SER A 44 5.99 12.53 -9.11
CA SER A 44 4.77 12.69 -8.32
C SER A 44 3.61 13.29 -9.12
N VAL A 45 2.41 12.77 -8.84
CA VAL A 45 1.09 13.33 -9.19
C VAL A 45 0.36 13.61 -7.89
N ILE A 46 -0.03 14.85 -7.65
CA ILE A 46 -0.62 15.29 -6.40
C ILE A 46 -2.14 15.20 -6.48
N THR A 47 -2.73 14.41 -5.59
CA THR A 47 -4.19 14.22 -5.51
C THR A 47 -4.86 15.15 -4.52
N SER A 48 -4.12 15.66 -3.54
CA SER A 48 -4.59 16.65 -2.57
C SER A 48 -3.41 17.33 -1.87
N LEU A 49 -3.66 18.55 -1.42
CA LEU A 49 -2.76 19.30 -0.54
C LEU A 49 -3.34 19.27 0.87
N THR A 50 -2.54 18.98 1.87
CA THR A 50 -2.95 19.06 3.26
C THR A 50 -2.29 20.24 3.97
N ALA A 51 -3.00 20.86 4.90
CA ALA A 51 -2.41 21.67 5.96
C ALA A 51 -2.22 20.74 7.17
N GLN A 52 -1.03 20.17 7.28
CA GLN A 52 -0.70 19.07 8.18
C GLN A 52 0.62 19.31 8.89
N ASN A 53 0.67 18.86 10.14
CA ASN A 53 1.89 18.78 10.94
C ASN A 53 1.90 17.45 11.73
N THR A 54 2.85 17.28 12.65
CA THR A 54 2.98 16.06 13.47
C THR A 54 1.83 15.85 14.46
N MET A 55 1.01 16.86 14.70
CA MET A 55 -0.14 16.80 15.61
C MET A 55 -1.45 16.45 14.89
N GLY A 56 -1.55 16.72 13.59
CA GLY A 56 -2.78 16.43 12.84
C GLY A 56 -2.91 17.16 11.50
N VAL A 57 -4.06 16.94 10.88
CA VAL A 57 -4.49 17.55 9.62
C VAL A 57 -5.58 18.58 9.93
N THR A 58 -5.35 19.84 9.58
CA THR A 58 -6.27 20.94 9.84
C THR A 58 -7.12 21.32 8.62
N SER A 59 -6.63 21.01 7.39
CA SER A 59 -7.37 21.30 6.16
C SER A 59 -6.86 20.40 5.02
N ILE A 60 -7.75 20.12 4.07
CA ILE A 60 -7.44 19.38 2.85
C ILE A 60 -7.98 20.18 1.66
N HIS A 61 -7.15 20.40 0.65
CA HIS A 61 -7.55 20.95 -0.63
C HIS A 61 -7.33 19.92 -1.73
N THR A 62 -8.41 19.50 -2.39
CA THR A 62 -8.36 18.51 -3.47
C THR A 62 -8.47 19.24 -4.80
N PRO A 63 -7.47 19.14 -5.69
CA PRO A 63 -7.58 19.67 -7.03
C PRO A 63 -8.65 18.91 -7.83
N PRO A 64 -9.24 19.52 -8.89
CA PRO A 64 -10.15 18.81 -9.78
C PRO A 64 -9.51 17.53 -10.35
N ALA A 65 -10.29 16.44 -10.46
CA ALA A 65 -9.82 15.16 -11.00
C ALA A 65 -9.16 15.32 -12.41
N ALA A 66 -9.70 16.20 -13.24
CA ALA A 66 -9.10 16.54 -14.52
C ALA A 66 -7.68 17.11 -14.42
N PHE A 67 -7.35 17.82 -13.32
CA PHE A 67 -6.00 18.32 -13.10
C PHE A 67 -5.05 17.21 -12.63
N VAL A 68 -5.57 16.21 -11.89
CA VAL A 68 -4.80 14.99 -11.58
C VAL A 68 -4.43 14.26 -12.85
N LYS A 69 -5.37 14.12 -13.80
CA LYS A 69 -5.08 13.56 -15.13
C LYS A 69 -4.03 14.39 -15.86
N GLN A 70 -4.17 15.70 -15.91
CA GLN A 70 -3.24 16.57 -16.60
C GLN A 70 -1.80 16.45 -16.05
N GLN A 71 -1.62 16.34 -14.73
CA GLN A 71 -0.31 16.10 -14.13
C GLN A 71 0.28 14.76 -14.64
N PHE A 72 -0.54 13.71 -14.64
CA PHE A 72 -0.10 12.38 -15.08
C PHE A 72 0.29 12.39 -16.55
N ASP A 73 -0.57 12.91 -17.42
CA ASP A 73 -0.35 12.97 -18.87
C ASP A 73 0.95 13.74 -19.19
N THR A 74 1.14 14.92 -18.57
CA THR A 74 2.33 15.76 -18.78
C THR A 74 3.62 15.04 -18.38
N VAL A 75 3.60 14.28 -17.27
CA VAL A 75 4.77 13.51 -16.82
C VAL A 75 5.04 12.34 -17.77
N THR A 76 4.01 11.61 -18.16
CA THR A 76 4.15 10.39 -18.98
C THR A 76 4.37 10.66 -20.47
N GLU A 77 4.12 11.89 -20.93
CA GLU A 77 4.45 12.33 -22.28
C GLU A 77 5.98 12.36 -22.52
N ASP A 78 6.76 12.64 -21.47
CA ASP A 78 8.22 12.76 -21.54
C ASP A 78 8.97 11.64 -20.84
N ILE A 79 8.40 11.06 -19.76
CA ILE A 79 9.10 10.10 -18.89
C ILE A 79 8.37 8.77 -18.82
N ASP A 80 9.03 7.69 -19.27
CA ASP A 80 8.51 6.34 -19.07
C ASP A 80 8.51 5.94 -17.59
N ILE A 81 7.41 5.43 -17.09
CA ILE A 81 7.22 5.00 -15.71
C ILE A 81 7.44 3.49 -15.58
N ASN A 82 8.32 3.08 -14.67
CA ASN A 82 8.61 1.67 -14.41
C ASN A 82 7.68 1.07 -13.34
N ALA A 83 7.24 1.88 -12.35
CA ALA A 83 6.35 1.45 -11.29
C ALA A 83 5.51 2.63 -10.77
N ILE A 84 4.34 2.33 -10.22
CA ILE A 84 3.45 3.32 -9.62
C ILE A 84 3.14 2.93 -8.17
N LYS A 85 3.22 3.89 -7.25
CA LYS A 85 2.68 3.80 -5.90
C LYS A 85 1.49 4.73 -5.77
N ILE A 86 0.41 4.26 -5.21
CA ILE A 86 -0.80 5.05 -4.94
C ILE A 86 -0.97 5.17 -3.43
N GLY A 87 -1.21 6.40 -2.96
CA GLY A 87 -1.53 6.68 -1.57
C GLY A 87 -2.91 7.31 -1.43
N MET A 88 -3.02 8.39 -0.63
CA MET A 88 -4.28 9.10 -0.39
C MET A 88 -4.88 9.66 -1.68
N LEU A 89 -6.17 9.36 -1.95
CA LEU A 89 -6.91 9.79 -3.14
C LEU A 89 -8.06 10.78 -2.87
N SER A 90 -8.35 11.06 -1.60
CA SER A 90 -9.32 12.04 -1.13
C SER A 90 -10.80 11.71 -1.41
N ASN A 91 -11.27 11.70 -2.65
CA ASN A 91 -12.68 11.52 -3.01
C ASN A 91 -12.92 10.58 -4.19
N ALA A 92 -14.19 10.22 -4.42
CA ALA A 92 -14.60 9.27 -5.45
C ALA A 92 -14.19 9.70 -6.86
N SER A 93 -14.29 10.99 -7.20
CA SER A 93 -13.94 11.48 -8.55
C SER A 93 -12.45 11.34 -8.86
N VAL A 94 -11.58 11.56 -7.86
CA VAL A 94 -10.14 11.33 -7.98
C VAL A 94 -9.84 9.84 -8.10
N VAL A 95 -10.52 8.99 -7.32
CA VAL A 95 -10.36 7.52 -7.42
C VAL A 95 -10.73 7.01 -8.81
N SER A 96 -11.89 7.39 -9.34
CA SER A 96 -12.31 7.01 -10.71
C SER A 96 -11.32 7.50 -11.76
N GLN A 97 -10.85 8.74 -11.63
CA GLN A 97 -9.85 9.28 -12.57
C GLN A 97 -8.55 8.47 -12.53
N VAL A 98 -8.05 8.13 -11.33
CA VAL A 98 -6.84 7.32 -11.19
C VAL A 98 -7.06 5.90 -11.72
N ALA A 99 -8.25 5.32 -11.55
CA ALA A 99 -8.57 4.01 -12.13
C ALA A 99 -8.54 4.04 -13.67
N GLU A 100 -9.05 5.12 -14.30
CA GLU A 100 -8.95 5.31 -15.74
C GLU A 100 -7.50 5.49 -16.21
N LEU A 101 -6.70 6.30 -15.53
CA LEU A 101 -5.27 6.46 -15.82
C LEU A 101 -4.53 5.13 -15.76
N LEU A 102 -4.78 4.31 -14.75
CA LEU A 102 -4.17 2.99 -14.64
C LEU A 102 -4.64 2.05 -15.75
N LYS A 103 -5.90 2.10 -16.13
CA LYS A 103 -6.45 1.32 -17.24
C LYS A 103 -5.73 1.65 -18.55
N GLU A 104 -5.53 2.93 -18.84
CA GLU A 104 -4.80 3.39 -20.03
C GLU A 104 -3.32 3.01 -19.94
N TRP A 105 -2.66 3.27 -18.82
CA TRP A 105 -1.25 2.96 -18.59
C TRP A 105 -0.95 1.46 -18.72
N ARG A 106 -1.85 0.61 -18.22
CA ARG A 106 -1.74 -0.86 -18.29
C ARG A 106 -1.82 -1.44 -19.70
N GLN A 107 -2.29 -0.70 -20.68
CA GLN A 107 -2.34 -1.17 -22.09
C GLN A 107 -0.94 -1.32 -22.69
N ALA A 108 -0.01 -0.48 -22.28
CA ALA A 108 1.37 -0.46 -22.78
C ALA A 108 2.41 -0.87 -21.71
N ASN A 109 2.02 -1.01 -20.44
CA ASN A 109 2.95 -1.17 -19.32
C ASN A 109 2.56 -2.34 -18.41
N SER A 110 3.54 -3.16 -18.06
CA SER A 110 3.42 -4.28 -17.12
C SER A 110 4.03 -4.00 -15.73
N GLY A 111 4.54 -2.80 -15.51
CA GLY A 111 5.18 -2.39 -14.26
C GLY A 111 4.28 -2.57 -13.02
N PRO A 112 4.84 -2.80 -11.82
CA PRO A 112 4.04 -2.99 -10.62
C PRO A 112 3.28 -1.70 -10.22
N VAL A 113 2.07 -1.91 -9.69
CA VAL A 113 1.26 -0.86 -9.05
C VAL A 113 1.01 -1.27 -7.60
N VAL A 114 1.49 -0.47 -6.67
CA VAL A 114 1.27 -0.65 -5.23
C VAL A 114 0.17 0.32 -4.79
N LEU A 115 -0.92 -0.19 -4.23
CA LEU A 115 -2.01 0.62 -3.69
C LEU A 115 -2.00 0.55 -2.17
N ASP A 116 -1.59 1.64 -1.52
CA ASP A 116 -1.81 1.85 -0.10
C ASP A 116 -3.20 2.46 0.10
N THR A 117 -4.09 1.73 0.75
CA THR A 117 -5.52 2.06 0.87
C THR A 117 -5.79 3.07 1.97
N VAL A 118 -5.07 4.18 1.96
CA VAL A 118 -5.11 5.23 2.99
C VAL A 118 -6.51 5.81 3.13
N MET A 119 -7.15 5.60 4.29
CA MET A 119 -8.49 6.09 4.60
C MET A 119 -8.49 7.12 5.73
N VAL A 120 -7.61 6.95 6.70
CA VAL A 120 -7.55 7.77 7.92
C VAL A 120 -6.09 8.10 8.23
N ALA A 121 -5.81 9.34 8.58
CA ALA A 121 -4.50 9.74 9.07
C ALA A 121 -4.20 9.10 10.45
N THR A 122 -2.92 9.00 10.80
CA THR A 122 -2.51 8.52 12.15
C THR A 122 -3.13 9.35 13.28
N SER A 123 -3.41 10.63 13.02
CA SER A 123 -4.12 11.53 13.94
C SER A 123 -5.63 11.27 14.06
N GLY A 124 -6.21 10.34 13.31
CA GLY A 124 -7.64 10.04 13.25
C GLY A 124 -8.43 10.90 12.26
N ALA A 125 -7.81 11.84 11.56
CA ALA A 125 -8.50 12.64 10.55
C ALA A 125 -8.91 11.78 9.35
N LEU A 126 -10.17 11.90 8.91
CA LEU A 126 -10.66 11.22 7.71
C LEU A 126 -9.98 11.81 6.47
N LEU A 127 -9.32 10.97 5.70
CA LEU A 127 -8.57 11.34 4.48
C LEU A 127 -9.26 10.90 3.20
N LEU A 128 -10.25 10.01 3.30
CA LEU A 128 -10.99 9.45 2.19
C LEU A 128 -12.50 9.59 2.47
N GLU A 129 -13.24 10.12 1.53
CA GLU A 129 -14.70 10.21 1.61
C GLU A 129 -15.34 8.81 1.54
N HIS A 130 -16.52 8.64 2.15
CA HIS A 130 -17.16 7.33 2.29
C HIS A 130 -17.46 6.65 0.94
N ASP A 131 -17.96 7.38 -0.02
CA ASP A 131 -18.26 6.86 -1.38
C ASP A 131 -17.02 6.46 -2.15
N ALA A 132 -15.85 7.04 -1.85
CA ALA A 132 -14.59 6.70 -2.49
C ALA A 132 -14.14 5.26 -2.17
N VAL A 133 -14.51 4.73 -0.99
CA VAL A 133 -14.21 3.33 -0.64
C VAL A 133 -14.91 2.35 -1.60
N ARG A 134 -16.18 2.64 -1.96
CA ARG A 134 -16.91 1.84 -2.94
C ARG A 134 -16.23 1.87 -4.30
N VAL A 135 -15.83 3.06 -4.76
CA VAL A 135 -15.16 3.22 -6.05
C VAL A 135 -13.80 2.53 -6.07
N ILE A 136 -13.04 2.55 -4.96
CA ILE A 136 -11.79 1.77 -4.85
C ILE A 136 -12.07 0.28 -5.09
N LYS A 137 -13.10 -0.30 -4.45
CA LYS A 137 -13.47 -1.71 -4.60
C LYS A 137 -13.86 -2.05 -6.04
N GLU A 138 -14.71 -1.24 -6.65
CA GLU A 138 -15.30 -1.52 -7.95
C GLU A 138 -14.36 -1.23 -9.13
N GLU A 139 -13.56 -0.19 -9.03
CA GLU A 139 -12.81 0.34 -10.17
C GLU A 139 -11.30 0.19 -10.05
N LEU A 140 -10.72 0.34 -8.83
CA LEU A 140 -9.28 0.53 -8.67
C LEU A 140 -8.52 -0.76 -8.31
N LEU A 141 -9.07 -1.63 -7.42
CA LEU A 141 -8.37 -2.81 -6.90
C LEU A 141 -7.80 -3.71 -7.99
N LYS A 142 -8.53 -3.93 -9.05
CA LYS A 142 -8.16 -4.80 -10.19
C LYS A 142 -6.89 -4.38 -10.92
N TYR A 143 -6.48 -3.11 -10.81
CA TYR A 143 -5.26 -2.61 -11.43
C TYR A 143 -4.05 -2.69 -10.51
N ALA A 144 -4.25 -2.88 -9.21
CA ALA A 144 -3.17 -3.02 -8.25
C ALA A 144 -2.45 -4.37 -8.39
N SER A 145 -1.12 -4.34 -8.40
CA SER A 145 -0.30 -5.54 -8.28
C SER A 145 -0.29 -6.05 -6.84
N ILE A 146 -0.38 -5.13 -5.89
CA ILE A 146 -0.49 -5.40 -4.45
C ILE A 146 -1.24 -4.26 -3.78
N ILE A 147 -2.07 -4.61 -2.79
CA ILE A 147 -2.67 -3.65 -1.86
C ILE A 147 -2.08 -3.84 -0.47
N THR A 148 -1.96 -2.74 0.29
CA THR A 148 -1.31 -2.75 1.61
C THR A 148 -2.20 -2.16 2.72
N PRO A 149 -3.43 -2.67 2.92
CA PRO A 149 -4.32 -2.17 3.96
C PRO A 149 -3.79 -2.46 5.36
N ASN A 150 -3.97 -1.54 6.30
CA ASN A 150 -3.96 -1.88 7.71
C ASN A 150 -5.26 -2.61 8.09
N ILE A 151 -5.37 -3.11 9.34
CA ILE A 151 -6.54 -3.88 9.78
C ILE A 151 -7.84 -3.06 9.65
N SER A 152 -7.83 -1.81 10.05
CA SER A 152 -9.01 -0.93 9.95
C SER A 152 -9.43 -0.71 8.51
N GLU A 153 -8.49 -0.48 7.62
CA GLU A 153 -8.71 -0.34 6.17
C GLU A 153 -9.24 -1.64 5.56
N ALA A 154 -8.68 -2.80 5.92
CA ALA A 154 -9.17 -4.10 5.49
C ALA A 154 -10.62 -4.34 5.91
N VAL A 155 -10.96 -4.01 7.16
CA VAL A 155 -12.34 -4.05 7.67
C VAL A 155 -13.26 -3.14 6.86
N HIS A 156 -12.85 -1.90 6.56
CA HIS A 156 -13.65 -0.97 5.77
C HIS A 156 -13.87 -1.45 4.32
N LEU A 157 -12.85 -2.06 3.71
CA LEU A 157 -12.97 -2.62 2.37
C LEU A 157 -13.92 -3.83 2.32
N LEU A 158 -13.95 -4.65 3.37
CA LEU A 158 -14.78 -5.86 3.43
C LEU A 158 -16.21 -5.61 3.92
N LYS A 159 -16.44 -4.55 4.70
CA LYS A 159 -17.79 -4.14 5.08
C LYS A 159 -18.64 -3.91 3.84
N GLU A 160 -19.92 -4.21 3.92
CA GLU A 160 -20.88 -4.05 2.82
C GLU A 160 -20.54 -4.86 1.56
N THR A 161 -19.81 -5.96 1.71
CA THR A 161 -19.53 -6.94 0.66
C THR A 161 -20.05 -8.32 1.07
N GLN A 162 -20.04 -9.28 0.16
CA GLN A 162 -20.33 -10.68 0.46
C GLN A 162 -19.36 -11.30 1.48
N PHE A 163 -18.26 -10.65 1.77
CA PHE A 163 -17.24 -11.09 2.71
C PHE A 163 -17.34 -10.42 4.09
N ALA A 164 -18.40 -9.68 4.39
CA ALA A 164 -18.56 -9.01 5.68
C ALA A 164 -18.48 -9.98 6.88
N SER A 165 -18.79 -11.25 6.69
CA SER A 165 -18.72 -12.29 7.74
C SER A 165 -17.31 -12.66 8.19
N VAL A 166 -16.28 -12.36 7.39
CA VAL A 166 -14.87 -12.63 7.80
C VAL A 166 -14.28 -11.50 8.64
N VAL A 167 -15.01 -10.39 8.80
CA VAL A 167 -14.58 -9.26 9.61
C VAL A 167 -14.72 -9.64 11.10
N PRO A 168 -13.61 -9.62 11.89
CA PRO A 168 -13.68 -9.99 13.30
C PRO A 168 -14.51 -9.00 14.10
N THR A 169 -15.25 -9.49 15.08
CA THR A 169 -16.05 -8.69 16.03
C THR A 169 -15.28 -8.33 17.31
N SER A 170 -14.08 -8.88 17.47
CA SER A 170 -13.15 -8.65 18.59
C SER A 170 -11.76 -8.36 18.07
N SER A 171 -10.76 -8.32 18.95
CA SER A 171 -9.35 -8.19 18.53
C SER A 171 -8.98 -9.29 17.52
N PRO A 172 -8.48 -8.94 16.33
CA PRO A 172 -8.21 -9.91 15.28
C PRO A 172 -7.06 -10.84 15.64
N THR A 173 -7.23 -12.11 15.29
CA THR A 173 -6.18 -13.13 15.33
C THR A 173 -5.41 -13.18 14.00
N LEU A 174 -4.31 -13.94 13.96
CA LEU A 174 -3.58 -14.19 12.69
C LEU A 174 -4.49 -14.87 11.66
N SER A 175 -5.34 -15.79 12.07
CA SER A 175 -6.32 -16.47 11.20
C SER A 175 -7.33 -15.49 10.61
N ASP A 176 -7.77 -14.49 11.39
CA ASP A 176 -8.67 -13.45 10.91
C ASP A 176 -7.98 -12.58 9.85
N LEU A 177 -6.72 -12.19 10.07
CA LEU A 177 -5.95 -11.43 9.08
C LEU A 177 -5.78 -12.21 7.78
N GLN A 178 -5.51 -13.52 7.85
CA GLN A 178 -5.42 -14.38 6.68
C GLN A 178 -6.76 -14.49 5.94
N SER A 179 -7.85 -14.63 6.67
CA SER A 179 -9.21 -14.67 6.10
C SER A 179 -9.58 -13.37 5.41
N MET A 180 -9.28 -12.23 6.04
CA MET A 180 -9.49 -10.91 5.43
C MET A 180 -8.62 -10.71 4.18
N ALA A 181 -7.34 -11.10 4.23
CA ALA A 181 -6.47 -10.98 3.08
C ALA A 181 -6.94 -11.83 1.89
N LYS A 182 -7.42 -13.06 2.15
CA LYS A 182 -8.02 -13.92 1.12
C LYS A 182 -9.27 -13.27 0.52
N ALA A 183 -10.16 -12.77 1.36
CA ALA A 183 -11.39 -12.10 0.91
C ALA A 183 -11.09 -10.84 0.06
N LEU A 184 -10.07 -10.05 0.42
CA LEU A 184 -9.60 -8.91 -0.38
C LEU A 184 -9.03 -9.34 -1.73
N GLY A 185 -8.36 -10.50 -1.79
CA GLY A 185 -7.94 -11.10 -3.05
C GLY A 185 -9.13 -11.47 -3.95
N GLU A 186 -10.19 -12.04 -3.38
CA GLU A 186 -11.42 -12.37 -4.10
C GLU A 186 -12.21 -11.13 -4.56
N LEU A 187 -12.00 -9.96 -3.93
CA LEU A 187 -12.52 -8.66 -4.41
C LEU A 187 -11.75 -8.09 -5.62
N GLY A 188 -10.65 -8.73 -6.03
CA GLY A 188 -9.92 -8.37 -7.25
C GLY A 188 -8.47 -7.96 -7.06
N ALA A 189 -7.95 -7.88 -5.85
CA ALA A 189 -6.53 -7.60 -5.61
C ALA A 189 -5.66 -8.83 -5.91
N LYS A 190 -4.61 -8.67 -6.71
CA LYS A 190 -3.71 -9.79 -7.07
C LYS A 190 -2.89 -10.30 -5.89
N ASN A 191 -2.38 -9.38 -5.07
CA ASN A 191 -1.64 -9.68 -3.85
C ASN A 191 -2.15 -8.76 -2.74
N VAL A 192 -2.14 -9.24 -1.51
CA VAL A 192 -2.63 -8.48 -0.35
C VAL A 192 -1.62 -8.58 0.77
N LEU A 193 -1.15 -7.45 1.27
CA LEU A 193 -0.38 -7.31 2.50
C LEU A 193 -1.25 -6.64 3.56
N VAL A 194 -1.84 -7.40 4.47
CA VAL A 194 -2.55 -6.81 5.63
C VAL A 194 -1.52 -6.43 6.68
N LYS A 195 -1.35 -5.12 6.90
CA LYS A 195 -0.46 -4.59 7.94
C LYS A 195 -1.11 -4.83 9.32
N GLY A 196 -0.35 -5.40 10.26
CA GLY A 196 -0.84 -5.71 11.62
C GLY A 196 -1.26 -4.47 12.43
N GLY A 197 -0.77 -3.30 12.05
CA GLY A 197 -1.13 -2.04 12.69
C GLY A 197 -0.81 -2.06 14.18
N HIS A 198 -1.74 -1.54 14.99
CA HIS A 198 -1.65 -1.49 16.44
C HIS A 198 -2.29 -2.71 17.14
N ALA A 199 -2.51 -3.81 16.41
CA ALA A 199 -3.03 -5.03 17.04
C ALA A 199 -1.94 -5.66 17.90
N ALA A 200 -2.15 -5.63 19.21
CA ALA A 200 -1.32 -6.35 20.16
C ALA A 200 -1.59 -7.85 20.02
N MET A 201 -0.92 -8.52 19.09
CA MET A 201 -0.92 -9.97 19.02
C MET A 201 0.30 -10.52 19.78
N PRO A 202 0.12 -11.44 20.75
CA PRO A 202 1.25 -12.06 21.41
C PRO A 202 2.14 -12.78 20.39
N LEU A 203 3.43 -12.50 20.39
CA LEU A 203 4.39 -13.09 19.44
C LEU A 203 4.38 -14.63 19.53
N SER A 204 4.19 -15.16 20.72
CA SER A 204 4.05 -16.61 20.97
C SER A 204 2.87 -17.22 20.19
N SER A 205 1.75 -16.50 20.08
CA SER A 205 0.58 -16.96 19.31
C SER A 205 0.87 -16.98 17.82
N ILE A 206 1.51 -15.94 17.30
CA ILE A 206 1.92 -15.84 15.89
C ILE A 206 2.91 -16.96 15.56
N ARG A 207 3.94 -17.15 16.39
CA ARG A 207 4.97 -18.20 16.22
C ARG A 207 4.35 -19.59 16.20
N SER A 208 3.49 -19.89 17.17
CA SER A 208 2.83 -21.20 17.27
C SER A 208 1.97 -21.50 16.05
N GLU A 209 1.25 -20.51 15.54
CA GLU A 209 0.37 -20.67 14.38
C GLU A 209 1.16 -20.82 13.07
N LEU A 210 2.27 -20.09 12.91
CA LEU A 210 3.16 -20.21 11.74
C LEU A 210 3.88 -21.56 11.72
N LEU A 211 4.39 -22.02 12.88
CA LEU A 211 5.01 -23.34 13.00
C LEU A 211 4.02 -24.47 12.72
N ALA A 212 2.77 -24.36 13.19
CA ALA A 212 1.72 -25.33 12.90
C ALA A 212 1.38 -25.43 11.41
N LYS A 213 1.66 -24.37 10.63
CA LYS A 213 1.47 -24.31 9.18
C LYS A 213 2.74 -24.66 8.37
N GLY A 214 3.81 -25.13 9.05
CA GLY A 214 5.07 -25.49 8.41
C GLY A 214 5.87 -24.30 7.87
N VAL A 215 5.58 -23.10 8.37
CA VAL A 215 6.37 -21.90 8.05
C VAL A 215 7.55 -21.84 9.01
N ASP A 216 8.77 -21.90 8.47
CA ASP A 216 10.00 -21.80 9.25
C ASP A 216 10.08 -20.39 9.86
N VAL A 217 9.95 -20.32 11.18
CA VAL A 217 10.02 -19.07 11.94
C VAL A 217 11.42 -18.96 12.49
N PHE A 218 12.14 -17.97 12.01
CA PHE A 218 13.56 -17.73 12.29
C PHE A 218 14.05 -17.96 13.74
N ASP A 219 15.32 -18.29 13.81
CA ASP A 219 16.22 -18.71 14.87
C ASP A 219 16.13 -17.92 16.20
N GLU A 220 16.47 -18.60 17.31
CA GLU A 220 16.41 -18.13 18.71
C GLU A 220 17.19 -16.81 19.00
N ALA A 221 18.17 -16.47 18.17
CA ALA A 221 18.90 -15.20 18.30
C ALA A 221 18.01 -13.97 18.04
N LEU A 222 16.94 -14.12 17.30
CA LEU A 222 15.98 -13.07 17.01
C LEU A 222 15.01 -12.81 18.18
N ASP A 223 14.84 -13.77 19.09
CA ASP A 223 13.88 -13.65 20.19
C ASP A 223 14.23 -12.51 21.18
N SER A 224 15.51 -12.22 21.39
CA SER A 224 15.93 -11.11 22.29
C SER A 224 15.81 -9.74 21.62
N GLU A 225 16.08 -9.64 20.32
CA GLU A 225 15.91 -8.41 19.55
C GLU A 225 14.43 -8.18 19.20
N VAL A 226 13.67 -9.25 18.91
CA VAL A 226 12.23 -9.17 18.61
C VAL A 226 11.42 -8.81 19.86
N GLN A 227 11.80 -9.22 21.07
CA GLN A 227 11.16 -8.76 22.30
C GLN A 227 11.39 -7.25 22.55
N ALA A 228 12.52 -6.69 22.11
CA ALA A 228 12.77 -5.25 22.14
C ALA A 228 12.03 -4.52 21.01
N TYR A 229 11.82 -5.19 19.89
CA TYR A 229 11.16 -4.67 18.68
C TYR A 229 9.63 -4.68 18.78
N ASP A 230 9.05 -5.64 19.54
CA ASP A 230 7.60 -5.87 19.68
C ASP A 230 6.87 -4.75 20.45
N ARG A 231 7.59 -3.90 21.16
CA ARG A 231 6.99 -2.74 21.86
C ARG A 231 6.73 -1.54 20.96
N GLU A 232 7.29 -1.50 19.76
CA GLU A 232 7.25 -0.30 18.89
C GLU A 232 6.89 -0.53 17.42
N ARG A 233 6.73 -1.77 16.92
CA ARG A 233 6.52 -2.02 15.49
C ARG A 233 5.50 -3.13 15.16
N ASN A 234 4.80 -2.92 14.07
CA ASN A 234 3.64 -3.65 13.60
C ASN A 234 3.99 -4.91 12.80
N ALA A 235 3.40 -6.05 13.12
CA ALA A 235 3.46 -7.25 12.28
C ALA A 235 2.66 -7.05 10.98
N SER A 236 3.18 -7.54 9.86
CA SER A 236 2.50 -7.49 8.56
C SER A 236 2.47 -8.88 7.92
N ILE A 237 1.36 -9.21 7.24
CA ILE A 237 1.15 -10.50 6.59
C ILE A 237 0.94 -10.28 5.11
N LEU A 238 1.82 -10.90 4.29
CA LEU A 238 1.70 -10.92 2.84
C LEU A 238 1.09 -12.26 2.39
N LEU A 239 -0.04 -12.19 1.68
CA LEU A 239 -0.66 -13.34 1.02
C LEU A 239 -0.78 -13.09 -0.48
N ARG A 240 -0.43 -14.09 -1.29
CA ARG A 240 -0.71 -14.13 -2.72
C ARG A 240 -2.08 -14.75 -2.95
N SER A 241 -2.86 -14.17 -3.86
CA SER A 241 -4.15 -14.72 -4.29
C SER A 241 -4.02 -16.02 -5.10
N GLU A 242 -2.86 -16.26 -5.73
CA GLU A 242 -2.55 -17.53 -6.39
C GLU A 242 -1.64 -18.36 -5.49
N CYS A 243 -2.24 -19.35 -4.81
CA CYS A 243 -1.51 -20.30 -3.99
C CYS A 243 -0.90 -21.38 -4.88
N ASN A 244 0.40 -21.32 -5.14
CA ASN A 244 1.24 -22.50 -5.16
C ASN A 244 2.72 -22.11 -5.07
N THR A 245 3.39 -22.80 -4.14
CA THR A 245 4.82 -22.94 -3.93
C THR A 245 5.62 -21.77 -3.36
N THR A 246 6.08 -22.02 -2.13
CA THR A 246 7.34 -21.57 -1.52
C THR A 246 7.51 -20.06 -1.31
N LEU A 247 6.86 -19.55 -0.28
CA LEU A 247 7.28 -18.31 0.37
C LEU A 247 8.26 -18.63 1.53
N SER A 248 9.40 -19.22 1.19
CA SER A 248 10.59 -19.10 2.00
C SER A 248 11.32 -17.85 1.56
N LYS A 249 11.45 -16.86 2.41
CA LYS A 249 12.18 -15.60 2.28
C LYS A 249 11.34 -14.41 1.77
N LEU A 250 10.57 -13.83 2.66
CA LEU A 250 10.36 -12.40 2.66
C LEU A 250 10.56 -11.91 4.10
N ALA A 251 11.74 -11.36 4.28
CA ALA A 251 12.17 -10.70 5.48
C ALA A 251 11.25 -9.52 5.81
N PHE A 252 11.07 -9.32 7.08
CA PHE A 252 10.50 -8.13 7.68
C PHE A 252 11.26 -6.87 7.23
N ALA A 253 10.58 -5.89 6.68
CA ALA A 253 11.03 -4.52 6.54
C ALA A 253 10.04 -3.60 7.24
#